data_f12e00e83b86cbe87330e755d8dd9435
#
_entry.id   f12e00e83b86cbe87330e755d8dd9435
#
_cell.length_a   1.000
_cell.length_b   1.000
_cell.length_c   1.000
_cell.angle_alpha   90.00
_cell.angle_beta   90.00
_cell.angle_gamma   90.00
#
_symmetry.space_group_name_H-M   'P 1'
#
loop_
_entity.id
_entity.type
_entity.pdbx_description
1 polymer ?
#
loop_
_entity_poly.entity_id
_entity_poly.type
_entity_poly.pdbx_seq_one_letter_code
_entity_poly.pdbx_strand_id
1 'polypeptide(L)'
;MNSYLFVLTLLAALGCAMMAGVFFAFSAFVMKALARLPAEQGVAAMQAINMAAVTPAFMAALFGTAAACGALAVWAILAWDERFAPYLLVGGALYLIGTILLTIAYHVPRNEALATVEPLGADAESRWRRYLSGWTAWNHLRAATALAAAATLTIALHV
;
A
#
# COMPACT_ATOMS: atom_id res chain seq x y z
N MET A 1 8.38 18.86 -19.35
CA MET A 1 7.15 18.06 -19.11
C MET A 1 5.93 18.85 -19.53
N ASN A 2 5.00 18.28 -20.33
CA ASN A 2 3.77 18.98 -20.71
C ASN A 2 2.74 19.01 -19.56
N SER A 3 1.71 19.89 -19.67
CA SER A 3 0.74 20.10 -18.58
C SER A 3 -0.05 18.83 -18.17
N TYR A 4 -0.37 17.95 -19.12
CA TYR A 4 -1.10 16.72 -18.81
C TYR A 4 -0.25 15.73 -18.02
N LEU A 5 1.01 15.56 -18.43
CA LEU A 5 1.96 14.69 -17.72
C LEU A 5 2.29 15.25 -16.34
N PHE A 6 2.42 16.57 -16.21
CA PHE A 6 2.61 17.23 -14.92
C PHE A 6 1.43 16.92 -13.96
N VAL A 7 0.20 17.11 -14.42
CA VAL A 7 -0.99 16.84 -13.59
C VAL A 7 -1.08 15.36 -13.21
N LEU A 8 -0.84 14.46 -14.16
CA LEU A 8 -0.86 13.01 -13.88
C LEU A 8 0.22 12.63 -12.86
N THR A 9 1.43 13.17 -12.99
CA THR A 9 2.54 12.92 -12.05
C THR A 9 2.21 13.46 -10.66
N LEU A 10 1.64 14.67 -10.57
CA LEU A 10 1.21 15.25 -9.31
C LEU A 10 0.11 14.40 -8.63
N LEU A 11 -0.91 13.99 -9.37
CA LEU A 11 -1.98 13.15 -8.84
C LEU A 11 -1.44 11.78 -8.39
N ALA A 12 -0.53 11.17 -9.15
CA ALA A 12 0.11 9.93 -8.76
C ALA A 12 0.96 10.10 -7.48
N ALA A 13 1.73 11.18 -7.36
CA ALA A 13 2.53 11.48 -6.16
C ALA A 13 1.64 11.66 -4.92
N LEU A 14 0.54 12.41 -5.05
CA LEU A 14 -0.43 12.60 -3.96
C LEU A 14 -1.12 11.29 -3.57
N GLY A 15 -1.51 10.47 -4.55
CA GLY A 15 -2.06 9.14 -4.31
C GLY A 15 -1.09 8.21 -3.58
N CYS A 16 0.17 8.16 -4.00
CA CYS A 16 1.24 7.41 -3.34
C CYS A 16 1.43 7.89 -1.89
N ALA A 17 1.47 9.21 -1.66
CA ALA A 17 1.62 9.79 -0.32
C ALA A 17 0.43 9.46 0.59
N MET A 18 -0.79 9.53 0.07
CA MET A 18 -2.01 9.17 0.80
C MET A 18 -1.97 7.69 1.21
N MET A 19 -1.63 6.79 0.30
CA MET A 19 -1.52 5.36 0.60
C MET A 19 -0.37 5.06 1.58
N ALA A 20 0.76 5.75 1.44
CA ALA A 20 1.86 5.66 2.40
C ALA A 20 1.40 6.05 3.81
N GLY A 21 0.62 7.13 3.95
CA GLY A 21 0.05 7.58 5.22
C GLY A 21 -0.88 6.54 5.86
N VAL A 22 -1.78 5.93 5.07
CA VAL A 22 -2.65 4.85 5.55
C VAL A 22 -1.82 3.66 6.07
N PHE A 23 -0.87 3.17 5.28
CA PHE A 23 -0.04 2.02 5.67
C PHE A 23 0.87 2.36 6.85
N PHE A 24 1.39 3.58 6.92
CA PHE A 24 2.15 4.07 8.06
C PHE A 24 1.30 4.05 9.34
N ALA A 25 0.06 4.55 9.31
CA ALA A 25 -0.83 4.54 10.46
C ALA A 25 -1.06 3.13 10.99
N PHE A 26 -1.28 2.15 10.09
CA PHE A 26 -1.41 0.74 10.47
C PHE A 26 -0.14 0.22 11.16
N SER A 27 1.05 0.48 10.61
CA SER A 27 2.32 0.02 11.19
C SER A 27 2.68 0.74 12.49
N ALA A 28 2.40 2.06 12.55
CA ALA A 28 2.85 2.90 13.65
C ALA A 28 2.04 2.70 14.94
N PHE A 29 0.71 2.60 14.84
CA PHE A 29 -0.15 2.57 16.02
C PHE A 29 -1.35 1.61 15.92
N VAL A 30 -1.99 1.39 14.75
CA VAL A 30 -3.19 0.54 14.67
C VAL A 30 -2.87 -0.90 15.07
N MET A 31 -1.87 -1.52 14.45
CA MET A 31 -1.49 -2.89 14.76
C MET A 31 -0.96 -3.05 16.20
N LYS A 32 -0.31 -2.01 16.74
CA LYS A 32 0.12 -2.00 18.15
C LYS A 32 -1.07 -1.91 19.10
N ALA A 33 -2.10 -1.16 18.76
CA ALA A 33 -3.33 -1.08 19.55
C ALA A 33 -4.07 -2.42 19.53
N LEU A 34 -4.23 -3.04 18.36
CA LEU A 34 -4.85 -4.35 18.21
C LEU A 34 -4.08 -5.45 18.96
N ALA A 35 -2.75 -5.38 19.00
CA ALA A 35 -1.91 -6.32 19.72
C ALA A 35 -2.06 -6.28 21.26
N ARG A 36 -2.67 -5.21 21.80
CA ARG A 36 -2.97 -5.08 23.24
C ARG A 36 -4.30 -5.69 23.64
N LEU A 37 -5.14 -6.01 22.66
CA LEU A 37 -6.43 -6.67 22.91
C LEU A 37 -6.23 -8.18 23.15
N PRO A 38 -7.13 -8.82 23.90
CA PRO A 38 -7.25 -10.27 23.88
C PRO A 38 -7.33 -10.80 22.44
N ALA A 39 -6.78 -11.97 22.16
CA ALA A 39 -6.63 -12.50 20.80
C ALA A 39 -7.96 -12.57 20.05
N GLU A 40 -9.03 -13.00 20.72
CA GLU A 40 -10.38 -13.06 20.13
C GLU A 40 -10.88 -11.68 19.66
N GLN A 41 -10.62 -10.65 20.45
CA GLN A 41 -11.01 -9.27 20.09
C GLN A 41 -10.12 -8.71 18.97
N GLY A 42 -8.83 -8.99 19.01
CA GLY A 42 -7.88 -8.59 17.98
C GLY A 42 -8.21 -9.21 16.62
N VAL A 43 -8.51 -10.51 16.57
CA VAL A 43 -8.96 -11.22 15.36
C VAL A 43 -10.24 -10.61 14.83
N ALA A 44 -11.29 -10.50 15.68
CA ALA A 44 -12.58 -9.97 15.26
C ALA A 44 -12.47 -8.52 14.74
N ALA A 45 -11.71 -7.67 15.43
CA ALA A 45 -11.50 -6.29 15.02
C ALA A 45 -10.77 -6.21 13.66
N MET A 46 -9.71 -7.00 13.44
CA MET A 46 -8.98 -6.98 12.18
C MET A 46 -9.78 -7.58 11.02
N GLN A 47 -10.60 -8.61 11.26
CA GLN A 47 -11.56 -9.12 10.28
C GLN A 47 -12.54 -8.02 9.85
N ALA A 48 -13.11 -7.28 10.81
CA ALA A 48 -14.01 -6.16 10.53
C ALA A 48 -13.31 -5.03 9.74
N ILE A 49 -12.07 -4.69 10.09
CA ILE A 49 -11.26 -3.70 9.36
C ILE A 49 -11.02 -4.15 7.93
N ASN A 50 -10.64 -5.40 7.70
CA ASN A 50 -10.39 -5.93 6.35
C ASN A 50 -11.64 -5.86 5.47
N MET A 51 -12.82 -6.16 6.02
CA MET A 51 -14.10 -6.00 5.29
C MET A 51 -14.41 -4.53 5.03
N ALA A 52 -14.26 -3.66 6.03
CA ALA A 52 -14.52 -2.23 5.91
C ALA A 52 -13.58 -1.52 4.95
N ALA A 53 -12.36 -2.03 4.72
CA ALA A 53 -11.41 -1.45 3.78
C ALA A 53 -11.84 -1.62 2.31
N VAL A 54 -12.74 -2.56 1.98
CA VAL A 54 -13.19 -2.79 0.61
C VAL A 54 -14.32 -1.81 0.27
N THR A 55 -14.00 -0.51 0.25
CA THR A 55 -14.92 0.54 -0.19
C THR A 55 -14.56 1.04 -1.58
N PRO A 56 -15.53 1.54 -2.37
CA PRO A 56 -15.23 2.13 -3.68
C PRO A 56 -14.19 3.25 -3.61
N ALA A 57 -14.25 4.09 -2.57
CA ALA A 57 -13.32 5.20 -2.40
C ALA A 57 -11.89 4.71 -2.14
N PHE A 58 -11.69 3.73 -1.25
CA PHE A 58 -10.36 3.19 -0.96
C PHE A 58 -9.81 2.40 -2.15
N MET A 59 -10.65 1.60 -2.81
CA MET A 59 -10.24 0.87 -4.02
C MET A 59 -9.89 1.82 -5.17
N ALA A 60 -10.65 2.89 -5.37
CA ALA A 60 -10.33 3.92 -6.36
C ALA A 60 -9.00 4.62 -6.05
N ALA A 61 -8.74 4.94 -4.80
CA ALA A 61 -7.45 5.52 -4.39
C ALA A 61 -6.29 4.55 -4.64
N LEU A 62 -6.42 3.29 -4.23
CA LEU A 62 -5.36 2.29 -4.37
C LEU A 62 -5.07 1.96 -5.83
N PHE A 63 -6.09 1.56 -6.59
CA PHE A 63 -5.93 1.12 -7.99
C PHE A 63 -5.87 2.27 -8.99
N GLY A 64 -6.53 3.40 -8.72
CA GLY A 64 -6.38 4.61 -9.52
C GLY A 64 -4.95 5.14 -9.48
N THR A 65 -4.33 5.17 -8.30
CA THR A 65 -2.90 5.49 -8.16
C THR A 65 -2.03 4.48 -8.91
N ALA A 66 -2.34 3.19 -8.85
CA ALA A 66 -1.62 2.16 -9.58
C ALA A 66 -1.71 2.36 -11.10
N ALA A 67 -2.90 2.67 -11.61
CA ALA A 67 -3.11 2.95 -13.03
C ALA A 67 -2.30 4.18 -13.48
N ALA A 68 -2.31 5.26 -12.69
CA ALA A 68 -1.51 6.45 -12.96
C ALA A 68 0.00 6.13 -12.95
N CYS A 69 0.50 5.38 -11.96
CA CYS A 69 1.88 4.94 -11.88
C CYS A 69 2.27 4.05 -13.07
N GLY A 70 1.38 3.15 -13.51
CA GLY A 70 1.58 2.31 -14.69
C GLY A 70 1.69 3.13 -15.98
N ALA A 71 0.78 4.08 -16.16
CA ALA A 71 0.81 4.99 -17.32
C ALA A 71 2.09 5.84 -17.36
N LEU A 72 2.54 6.36 -16.20
CA LEU A 72 3.79 7.10 -16.08
C LEU A 72 5.01 6.22 -16.38
N ALA A 73 5.03 4.98 -15.91
CA ALA A 73 6.12 4.04 -16.18
C ALA A 73 6.21 3.69 -17.67
N VAL A 74 5.07 3.44 -18.32
CA VAL A 74 5.01 3.19 -19.78
C VAL A 74 5.48 4.40 -20.55
N TRP A 75 4.99 5.60 -20.19
CA TRP A 75 5.41 6.83 -20.82
C TRP A 75 6.92 7.06 -20.69
N ALA A 76 7.48 6.81 -19.49
CA ALA A 76 8.92 6.96 -19.24
C ALA A 76 9.79 6.05 -20.13
N ILE A 77 9.32 4.84 -20.41
CA ILE A 77 10.02 3.91 -21.32
C ILE A 77 10.01 4.44 -22.77
N LEU A 78 8.87 5.03 -23.20
CA LEU A 78 8.71 5.54 -24.56
C LEU A 78 9.44 6.88 -24.79
N ALA A 79 9.69 7.63 -23.74
CA ALA A 79 10.33 8.94 -23.78
C ALA A 79 11.59 8.97 -22.88
N TRP A 80 12.44 7.97 -23.02
CA TRP A 80 13.60 7.75 -22.15
C TRP A 80 14.63 8.88 -22.15
N ASP A 81 14.72 9.64 -23.22
CA ASP A 81 15.66 10.75 -23.37
C ASP A 81 15.30 11.99 -22.52
N GLU A 82 14.10 12.01 -21.95
CA GLU A 82 13.65 13.09 -21.08
C GLU A 82 14.28 12.96 -19.67
N ARG A 83 14.74 14.08 -19.11
CA ARG A 83 15.43 14.11 -17.79
C ARG A 83 14.59 13.52 -16.66
N PHE A 84 13.29 13.68 -16.69
CA PHE A 84 12.36 13.18 -15.67
C PHE A 84 11.94 11.71 -15.88
N ALA A 85 12.23 11.10 -17.04
CA ALA A 85 11.82 9.72 -17.33
C ALA A 85 12.30 8.68 -16.30
N PRO A 86 13.57 8.66 -15.86
CA PRO A 86 14.03 7.73 -14.84
C PRO A 86 13.25 7.83 -13.52
N TYR A 87 12.89 9.04 -13.12
CA TYR A 87 12.12 9.27 -11.88
C TYR A 87 10.68 8.77 -12.00
N LEU A 88 10.04 8.97 -13.16
CA LEU A 88 8.70 8.43 -13.41
C LEU A 88 8.69 6.90 -13.40
N LEU A 89 9.70 6.28 -14.04
CA LEU A 89 9.84 4.82 -14.06
C LEU A 89 10.07 4.24 -12.66
N VAL A 90 11.03 4.80 -11.93
CA VAL A 90 11.37 4.34 -10.58
C VAL A 90 10.21 4.57 -9.62
N GLY A 91 9.59 5.75 -9.63
CA GLY A 91 8.44 6.04 -8.78
C GLY A 91 7.25 5.13 -9.08
N GLY A 92 6.93 4.92 -10.36
CA GLY A 92 5.90 3.98 -10.79
C GLY A 92 6.19 2.55 -10.37
N ALA A 93 7.41 2.06 -10.59
CA ALA A 93 7.82 0.71 -10.22
C ALA A 93 7.78 0.47 -8.69
N LEU A 94 8.22 1.45 -7.89
CA LEU A 94 8.16 1.38 -6.43
C LEU A 94 6.73 1.18 -5.94
N TYR A 95 5.75 1.90 -6.50
CA TYR A 95 4.36 1.74 -6.12
C TYR A 95 3.77 0.42 -6.62
N LEU A 96 3.98 0.06 -7.89
CA LEU A 96 3.42 -1.14 -8.49
C LEU A 96 3.97 -2.42 -7.84
N ILE A 97 5.28 -2.48 -7.59
CA ILE A 97 5.91 -3.66 -7.00
C ILE A 97 5.79 -3.63 -5.47
N GLY A 98 6.21 -2.53 -4.84
CA GLY A 98 6.29 -2.43 -3.39
C GLY A 98 4.94 -2.25 -2.70
N THR A 99 3.91 -1.75 -3.42
CA THR A 99 2.57 -1.57 -2.85
C THR A 99 1.59 -2.59 -3.43
N ILE A 100 1.38 -2.61 -4.74
CA ILE A 100 0.31 -3.42 -5.36
C ILE A 100 0.67 -4.90 -5.37
N LEU A 101 1.81 -5.27 -5.95
CA LEU A 101 2.23 -6.67 -6.02
C LEU A 101 2.38 -7.25 -4.60
N LEU A 102 2.96 -6.51 -3.68
CA LEU A 102 3.09 -6.92 -2.27
C LEU A 102 1.71 -7.08 -1.60
N THR A 103 0.75 -6.21 -1.91
CA THR A 103 -0.63 -6.35 -1.41
C THR A 103 -1.25 -7.66 -1.90
N ILE A 104 -1.18 -7.92 -3.20
CA ILE A 104 -1.78 -9.11 -3.82
C ILE A 104 -1.08 -10.40 -3.37
N ALA A 105 0.26 -10.42 -3.38
CA ALA A 105 1.03 -11.63 -3.11
C ALA A 105 1.15 -11.97 -1.62
N TYR A 106 1.09 -10.97 -0.74
CA TYR A 106 1.34 -11.18 0.68
C TYR A 106 0.16 -10.82 1.58
N HIS A 107 -0.39 -9.59 1.46
CA HIS A 107 -1.40 -9.11 2.40
C HIS A 107 -2.77 -9.75 2.17
N VAL A 108 -3.23 -9.86 0.92
CA VAL A 108 -4.53 -10.45 0.59
C VAL A 108 -4.62 -11.90 1.08
N PRO A 109 -3.70 -12.82 0.76
CA PRO A 109 -3.79 -14.20 1.23
C PRO A 109 -3.78 -14.32 2.77
N ARG A 110 -3.08 -13.43 3.47
CA ARG A 110 -3.07 -13.43 4.94
C ARG A 110 -4.35 -12.89 5.54
N ASN A 111 -4.94 -11.88 4.92
CA ASN A 111 -6.25 -11.36 5.33
C ASN A 111 -7.34 -12.42 5.12
N GLU A 112 -7.30 -13.15 4.00
CA GLU A 112 -8.19 -14.27 3.72
C GLU A 112 -8.00 -15.41 4.73
N ALA A 113 -6.75 -15.78 5.04
CA ALA A 113 -6.47 -16.78 6.07
C ALA A 113 -6.92 -16.34 7.47
N LEU A 114 -6.83 -15.04 7.79
CA LEU A 114 -7.37 -14.51 9.05
C LEU A 114 -8.90 -14.55 9.06
N ALA A 115 -9.55 -14.30 7.92
CA ALA A 115 -11.02 -14.33 7.82
C ALA A 115 -11.63 -15.70 8.17
N THR A 116 -10.86 -16.79 8.05
CA THR A 116 -11.30 -18.16 8.42
C THR A 116 -11.02 -18.52 9.88
N VAL A 117 -10.40 -17.63 10.66
CA VAL A 117 -10.09 -17.90 12.07
C VAL A 117 -11.33 -17.66 12.92
N GLU A 118 -11.76 -18.68 13.65
CA GLU A 118 -12.78 -18.53 14.69
C GLU A 118 -12.18 -17.78 15.89
N PRO A 119 -12.70 -16.58 16.26
CA PRO A 119 -12.08 -15.75 17.31
C PRO A 119 -11.95 -16.46 18.67
N LEU A 120 -12.91 -17.33 19.02
CA LEU A 120 -12.90 -18.14 20.27
C LEU A 120 -12.26 -19.51 20.08
N GLY A 121 -11.70 -19.81 18.91
CA GLY A 121 -11.09 -21.11 18.62
C GLY A 121 -9.77 -21.31 19.38
N ALA A 122 -9.44 -22.56 19.68
CA ALA A 122 -8.25 -22.92 20.47
C ALA A 122 -6.91 -22.45 19.83
N ASP A 123 -6.89 -22.25 18.52
CA ASP A 123 -5.70 -21.81 17.76
C ASP A 123 -5.67 -20.30 17.46
N ALA A 124 -6.71 -19.54 17.86
CA ALA A 124 -6.87 -18.12 17.56
C ALA A 124 -5.66 -17.29 18.00
N GLU A 125 -5.17 -17.50 19.23
CA GLU A 125 -4.03 -16.76 19.77
C GLU A 125 -2.74 -17.01 18.99
N SER A 126 -2.46 -18.26 18.60
CA SER A 126 -1.26 -18.60 17.86
C SER A 126 -1.29 -18.04 16.42
N ARG A 127 -2.44 -18.09 15.76
CA ARG A 127 -2.67 -17.50 14.43
C ARG A 127 -2.59 -15.97 14.48
N TRP A 128 -3.19 -15.37 15.50
CA TRP A 128 -3.17 -13.91 15.67
C TRP A 128 -1.74 -13.38 15.85
N ARG A 129 -0.94 -13.98 16.74
CA ARG A 129 0.46 -13.58 16.93
C ARG A 129 1.28 -13.67 15.64
N ARG A 130 1.11 -14.76 14.89
CA ARG A 130 1.80 -14.94 13.59
C ARG A 130 1.35 -13.91 12.55
N TYR A 131 0.05 -13.63 12.52
CA TYR A 131 -0.50 -12.59 11.65
C TYR A 131 0.08 -11.22 12.00
N LEU A 132 0.02 -10.81 13.26
CA LEU A 132 0.53 -9.52 13.74
C LEU A 132 1.97 -9.26 13.30
N SER A 133 2.87 -10.19 13.59
CA SER A 133 4.30 -10.01 13.30
C SER A 133 4.57 -9.93 11.81
N GLY A 134 4.08 -10.90 11.04
CA GLY A 134 4.32 -10.99 9.61
C GLY A 134 3.63 -9.87 8.83
N TRP A 135 2.35 -9.62 9.10
CA TRP A 135 1.59 -8.58 8.42
C TRP A 135 2.19 -7.19 8.65
N THR A 136 2.57 -6.89 9.91
CA THR A 136 3.15 -5.58 10.26
C THR A 136 4.52 -5.38 9.62
N ALA A 137 5.39 -6.39 9.63
CA ALA A 137 6.71 -6.31 9.01
C ALA A 137 6.64 -5.96 7.52
N TRP A 138 5.80 -6.68 6.76
CA TRP A 138 5.61 -6.41 5.33
C TRP A 138 4.84 -5.12 5.06
N ASN A 139 3.97 -4.70 5.97
CA ASN A 139 3.30 -3.41 5.85
C ASN A 139 4.26 -2.22 6.04
N HIS A 140 5.31 -2.35 6.87
CA HIS A 140 6.38 -1.35 6.90
C HIS A 140 7.06 -1.17 5.54
N LEU A 141 7.37 -2.26 4.85
CA LEU A 141 7.93 -2.20 3.51
C LEU A 141 6.97 -1.52 2.53
N ARG A 142 5.67 -1.88 2.59
CA ARG A 142 4.62 -1.27 1.76
C ARG A 142 4.49 0.23 1.99
N ALA A 143 4.53 0.68 3.24
CA ALA A 143 4.51 2.09 3.59
C ALA A 143 5.76 2.83 3.08
N ALA A 144 6.93 2.24 3.27
CA ALA A 144 8.20 2.83 2.84
C ALA A 144 8.30 2.95 1.31
N THR A 145 7.90 1.92 0.56
CA THR A 145 7.92 1.96 -0.91
C THR A 145 6.90 2.94 -1.49
N ALA A 146 5.70 3.04 -0.90
CA ALA A 146 4.72 4.05 -1.30
C ALA A 146 5.22 5.48 -1.04
N LEU A 147 5.87 5.72 0.11
CA LEU A 147 6.47 7.02 0.42
C LEU A 147 7.63 7.35 -0.51
N ALA A 148 8.51 6.37 -0.79
CA ALA A 148 9.60 6.54 -1.74
C ALA A 148 9.08 6.81 -3.16
N ALA A 149 7.99 6.17 -3.58
CA ALA A 149 7.33 6.45 -4.86
C ALA A 149 6.83 7.91 -4.92
N ALA A 150 6.14 8.38 -3.86
CA ALA A 150 5.69 9.76 -3.76
C ALA A 150 6.85 10.75 -3.88
N ALA A 151 7.93 10.52 -3.13
CA ALA A 151 9.11 11.38 -3.16
C ALA A 151 9.77 11.40 -4.55
N THR A 152 9.95 10.24 -5.17
CA THR A 152 10.57 10.11 -6.50
C THR A 152 9.73 10.81 -7.57
N LEU A 153 8.39 10.64 -7.56
CA LEU A 153 7.49 11.33 -8.49
C LEU A 153 7.47 12.85 -8.24
N THR A 154 7.61 13.29 -6.99
CA THR A 154 7.73 14.71 -6.67
C THR A 154 9.02 15.32 -7.23
N ILE A 155 10.14 14.57 -7.18
CA ILE A 155 11.40 15.01 -7.81
C ILE A 155 11.21 15.15 -9.32
N ALA A 156 10.50 14.22 -9.98
CA ALA A 156 10.22 14.30 -11.42
C ALA A 156 9.54 15.61 -11.86
N LEU A 157 8.77 16.26 -10.96
CA LEU A 157 8.10 17.54 -11.24
C LEU A 157 9.08 18.74 -11.30
N HIS A 158 10.30 18.59 -10.79
CA HIS A 158 11.29 19.68 -10.66
C HIS A 158 12.49 19.54 -11.60
N VAL A 159 12.64 18.42 -12.29
CA VAL A 159 13.75 18.13 -13.22
C VAL A 159 13.30 18.11 -14.67
#